data_2bcd3202f1101f9d1181c96e7d2be49e
#
_entry.id   2bcd3202f1101f9d1181c96e7d2be49e
#
_cell.length_a   1.000
_cell.length_b   1.000
_cell.length_c   1.000
_cell.angle_alpha   90.00
_cell.angle_beta   90.00
_cell.angle_gamma   90.00
#
_symmetry.space_group_name_H-M   'P 1'
#
loop_
_entity.id
_entity.type
_entity.pdbx_description
1 polymer ?
#
loop_
_entity_poly.entity_id
_entity_poly.type
_entity_poly.pdbx_seq_one_letter_code
_entity_poly.pdbx_strand_id
1 'polypeptide(L)'
;MSQEALLQIQNLKVNVGETEILHGIDLNIQENEVHVLMGPNGTGKSTLGSTLMGNPEYTITGGDIFYKGEKINDLPDNERAKKGIFLSFQNPIEIPGITVSAFIRSAVEAKTGKRVRFFSFKKELEEKMELLQMDPSYAERDLNVGCSGGEKKKTEILQMLMLHPELVILDETDSGLDVDAVKTVSQGIADYRKSSKGSLLIITHSTKILESLHVDKTHIMVNGKIVKTGDSSLIDEINENGFSAYETL
;
A
#
# COMPACT_ATOMS: atom_id res chain seq x y z
N MET A 1 18.11 7.48 -22.40
CA MET A 1 17.24 6.29 -22.29
C MET A 1 16.17 6.68 -21.31
N SER A 2 14.91 6.73 -21.72
CA SER A 2 13.79 6.96 -20.79
C SER A 2 13.77 5.79 -19.80
N GLN A 3 13.88 6.10 -18.52
CA GLN A 3 13.79 5.11 -17.45
C GLN A 3 12.38 4.52 -17.51
N GLU A 4 12.28 3.21 -17.63
CA GLU A 4 10.98 2.51 -17.69
C GLU A 4 10.29 2.67 -16.33
N ALA A 5 9.01 3.04 -16.32
CA ALA A 5 8.27 3.23 -15.07
C ALA A 5 8.13 1.90 -14.32
N LEU A 6 8.22 1.93 -12.98
CA LEU A 6 7.95 0.76 -12.15
C LEU A 6 6.48 0.32 -12.30
N LEU A 7 5.55 1.28 -12.23
CA LEU A 7 4.12 1.09 -12.47
C LEU A 7 3.65 2.10 -13.51
N GLN A 8 2.96 1.62 -14.55
CA GLN A 8 2.29 2.46 -15.53
C GLN A 8 0.85 2.01 -15.69
N ILE A 9 -0.06 2.93 -15.53
CA ILE A 9 -1.50 2.73 -15.72
C ILE A 9 -1.94 3.63 -16.87
N GLN A 10 -2.66 3.05 -17.83
CA GLN A 10 -3.11 3.74 -19.04
C GLN A 10 -4.62 3.57 -19.20
N ASN A 11 -5.37 4.67 -19.10
CA ASN A 11 -6.81 4.76 -19.31
C ASN A 11 -7.61 3.64 -18.60
N LEU A 12 -7.24 3.32 -17.34
CA LEU A 12 -7.79 2.19 -16.59
C LEU A 12 -9.25 2.44 -16.23
N LYS A 13 -10.13 1.52 -16.63
CA LYS A 13 -11.54 1.48 -16.28
C LYS A 13 -11.84 0.22 -15.49
N VAL A 14 -12.59 0.36 -14.41
CA VAL A 14 -12.86 -0.75 -13.47
C VAL A 14 -14.31 -0.71 -13.02
N ASN A 15 -14.94 -1.89 -13.03
CA ASN A 15 -16.27 -2.11 -12.50
C ASN A 15 -16.23 -2.89 -11.18
N VAL A 16 -17.21 -2.60 -10.31
CA VAL A 16 -17.62 -3.46 -9.19
C VAL A 16 -19.03 -3.93 -9.51
N GLY A 17 -19.19 -5.23 -9.77
CA GLY A 17 -20.41 -5.74 -10.37
C GLY A 17 -20.70 -5.06 -11.70
N GLU A 18 -21.88 -4.42 -11.83
CA GLU A 18 -22.28 -3.69 -13.05
C GLU A 18 -21.93 -2.20 -13.01
N THR A 19 -21.39 -1.68 -11.91
CA THR A 19 -21.13 -0.25 -11.73
C THR A 19 -19.69 0.08 -12.06
N GLU A 20 -19.44 0.97 -13.02
CA GLU A 20 -18.12 1.52 -13.30
C GLU A 20 -17.73 2.50 -12.19
N ILE A 21 -16.57 2.26 -11.59
CA ILE A 21 -16.03 3.07 -10.47
C ILE A 21 -14.81 3.88 -10.91
N LEU A 22 -13.92 3.30 -11.74
CA LEU A 22 -12.79 4.02 -12.31
C LEU A 22 -13.06 4.33 -13.79
N HIS A 23 -12.90 5.60 -14.14
CA HIS A 23 -13.35 6.17 -15.42
C HIS A 23 -12.17 6.63 -16.31
N GLY A 24 -11.13 5.80 -16.43
CA GLY A 24 -9.95 6.12 -17.21
C GLY A 24 -8.84 6.78 -16.39
N ILE A 25 -8.21 5.98 -15.52
CA ILE A 25 -7.08 6.42 -14.70
C ILE A 25 -5.79 6.32 -15.50
N ASP A 26 -5.01 7.40 -15.50
CA ASP A 26 -3.63 7.45 -15.97
C ASP A 26 -2.71 7.75 -14.79
N LEU A 27 -1.72 6.89 -14.52
CA LEU A 27 -0.77 7.05 -13.43
C LEU A 27 0.57 6.40 -13.78
N ASN A 28 1.67 7.12 -13.52
CA ASN A 28 3.02 6.60 -13.70
C ASN A 28 3.83 6.81 -12.42
N ILE A 29 4.37 5.71 -11.86
CA ILE A 29 5.26 5.72 -10.69
C ILE A 29 6.62 5.17 -11.13
N GLN A 30 7.68 5.98 -10.91
CA GLN A 30 9.05 5.53 -11.16
C GLN A 30 9.58 4.75 -9.96
N GLU A 31 10.71 4.05 -10.15
CA GLU A 31 11.41 3.46 -9.02
C GLU A 31 11.78 4.52 -7.98
N ASN A 32 11.61 4.16 -6.71
CA ASN A 32 11.97 5.03 -5.59
C ASN A 32 11.17 6.34 -5.48
N GLU A 33 10.00 6.45 -6.11
CA GLU A 33 9.07 7.58 -5.92
C GLU A 33 8.04 7.31 -4.81
N VAL A 34 7.62 8.38 -4.14
CA VAL A 34 6.50 8.41 -3.19
C VAL A 34 5.38 9.23 -3.78
N HIS A 35 4.29 8.56 -4.09
CA HIS A 35 3.07 9.18 -4.59
C HIS A 35 1.99 9.17 -3.53
N VAL A 36 1.25 10.26 -3.42
CA VAL A 36 0.09 10.39 -2.53
C VAL A 36 -1.16 10.53 -3.38
N LEU A 37 -2.18 9.75 -3.05
CA LEU A 37 -3.50 9.81 -3.68
C LEU A 37 -4.53 10.31 -2.66
N MET A 38 -5.08 11.48 -2.88
CA MET A 38 -6.08 12.13 -2.05
C MET A 38 -7.41 12.30 -2.81
N GLY A 39 -8.48 12.52 -2.10
CA GLY A 39 -9.79 12.77 -2.70
C GLY A 39 -10.92 12.46 -1.72
N PRO A 40 -12.15 12.93 -1.95
CA PRO A 40 -13.31 12.62 -1.12
C PRO A 40 -13.55 11.12 -0.95
N ASN A 41 -14.34 10.74 0.06
CA ASN A 41 -14.74 9.35 0.24
C ASN A 41 -15.60 8.87 -0.93
N GLY A 42 -15.45 7.59 -1.31
CA GLY A 42 -16.23 7.00 -2.39
C GLY A 42 -15.76 7.36 -3.81
N THR A 43 -14.62 8.04 -3.99
CA THR A 43 -14.10 8.42 -5.32
C THR A 43 -13.34 7.32 -6.05
N GLY A 44 -13.15 6.14 -5.44
CA GLY A 44 -12.49 4.99 -6.08
C GLY A 44 -11.02 4.77 -5.70
N LYS A 45 -10.48 5.48 -4.67
CA LYS A 45 -9.08 5.33 -4.24
C LYS A 45 -8.74 3.89 -3.83
N SER A 46 -9.51 3.31 -2.92
CA SER A 46 -9.32 1.90 -2.47
C SER A 46 -9.61 0.90 -3.58
N THR A 47 -10.54 1.24 -4.50
CA THR A 47 -10.77 0.46 -5.73
C THR A 47 -9.52 0.39 -6.58
N LEU A 48 -8.80 1.51 -6.76
CA LEU A 48 -7.54 1.53 -7.48
C LEU A 48 -6.50 0.62 -6.81
N GLY A 49 -6.28 0.77 -5.50
CA GLY A 49 -5.34 -0.07 -4.73
C GLY A 49 -5.66 -1.56 -4.84
N SER A 50 -6.93 -1.93 -4.66
CA SER A 50 -7.40 -3.32 -4.76
C SER A 50 -7.27 -3.89 -6.18
N THR A 51 -7.57 -3.08 -7.21
CA THR A 51 -7.39 -3.46 -8.62
C THR A 51 -5.92 -3.69 -8.94
N LEU A 52 -5.02 -2.83 -8.46
CA LEU A 52 -3.57 -3.00 -8.63
C LEU A 52 -3.06 -4.28 -7.97
N MET A 53 -3.68 -4.70 -6.86
CA MET A 53 -3.35 -5.98 -6.23
C MET A 53 -3.98 -7.19 -6.92
N GLY A 54 -4.96 -6.99 -7.81
CA GLY A 54 -5.62 -8.08 -8.54
C GLY A 54 -6.78 -8.72 -7.80
N ASN A 55 -7.45 -7.98 -6.92
CA ASN A 55 -8.62 -8.47 -6.21
C ASN A 55 -9.75 -8.82 -7.22
N PRO A 56 -10.27 -10.06 -7.23
CA PRO A 56 -11.23 -10.54 -8.23
C PRO A 56 -12.62 -9.88 -8.17
N GLU A 57 -12.93 -9.14 -7.11
CA GLU A 57 -14.16 -8.35 -7.02
C GLU A 57 -14.17 -7.16 -8.00
N TYR A 58 -12.99 -6.76 -8.49
CA TYR A 58 -12.81 -5.60 -9.37
C TYR A 58 -12.49 -6.06 -10.79
N THR A 59 -13.40 -5.78 -11.73
CA THR A 59 -13.26 -6.18 -13.12
C THR A 59 -12.69 -5.04 -13.96
N ILE A 60 -11.52 -5.25 -14.55
CA ILE A 60 -10.93 -4.30 -15.52
C ILE A 60 -11.74 -4.38 -16.82
N THR A 61 -12.42 -3.29 -17.18
CA THR A 61 -13.26 -3.20 -18.40
C THR A 61 -12.57 -2.43 -19.52
N GLY A 62 -11.46 -1.75 -19.24
CA GLY A 62 -10.66 -1.05 -20.23
C GLY A 62 -9.33 -0.56 -19.68
N GLY A 63 -8.42 -0.24 -20.58
CA GLY A 63 -7.08 0.21 -20.24
C GLY A 63 -6.14 -0.89 -19.78
N ASP A 64 -4.91 -0.50 -19.48
CA ASP A 64 -3.81 -1.43 -19.20
C ASP A 64 -3.02 -1.03 -17.95
N ILE A 65 -2.56 -2.04 -17.23
CA ILE A 65 -1.64 -1.90 -16.10
C ILE A 65 -0.33 -2.62 -16.47
N PHE A 66 0.76 -1.86 -16.49
CA PHE A 66 2.10 -2.40 -16.68
C PHE A 66 2.90 -2.27 -15.40
N TYR A 67 3.56 -3.34 -15.02
CA TYR A 67 4.50 -3.38 -13.91
C TYR A 67 5.86 -3.85 -14.40
N LYS A 68 6.88 -3.00 -14.30
CA LYS A 68 8.21 -3.23 -14.90
C LYS A 68 8.13 -3.59 -16.39
N GLY A 69 7.31 -2.85 -17.15
CA GLY A 69 7.09 -3.07 -18.58
C GLY A 69 6.22 -4.29 -18.95
N GLU A 70 5.87 -5.13 -17.99
CA GLU A 70 5.01 -6.31 -18.23
C GLU A 70 3.54 -5.97 -17.93
N LYS A 71 2.63 -6.31 -18.85
CA LYS A 71 1.19 -6.17 -18.62
C LYS A 71 0.71 -7.18 -17.58
N ILE A 72 0.05 -6.67 -16.53
CA ILE A 72 -0.40 -7.48 -15.39
C ILE A 72 -1.91 -7.57 -15.23
N ASN A 73 -2.71 -7.11 -16.19
CA ASN A 73 -4.18 -7.11 -16.08
C ASN A 73 -4.73 -8.47 -15.63
N ASP A 74 -4.26 -9.55 -16.26
CA ASP A 74 -4.76 -10.91 -16.06
C ASP A 74 -4.00 -11.70 -14.99
N LEU A 75 -3.00 -11.10 -14.34
CA LEU A 75 -2.26 -11.77 -13.28
C LEU A 75 -3.06 -11.78 -11.98
N PRO A 76 -3.22 -12.95 -11.32
CA PRO A 76 -3.87 -13.04 -10.04
C PRO A 76 -3.04 -12.39 -8.92
N ASP A 77 -3.68 -12.10 -7.80
CA ASP A 77 -3.13 -11.42 -6.63
C ASP A 77 -1.83 -12.04 -6.11
N ASN A 78 -1.78 -13.36 -5.99
CA ASN A 78 -0.60 -14.08 -5.52
C ASN A 78 0.62 -13.92 -6.46
N GLU A 79 0.41 -13.85 -7.77
CA GLU A 79 1.50 -13.63 -8.72
C GLU A 79 1.98 -12.17 -8.69
N ARG A 80 1.06 -11.21 -8.50
CA ARG A 80 1.43 -9.80 -8.29
C ARG A 80 2.22 -9.60 -7.00
N ALA A 81 1.82 -10.28 -5.92
CA ALA A 81 2.57 -10.27 -4.66
C ALA A 81 3.99 -10.82 -4.81
N LYS A 82 4.17 -11.94 -5.53
CA LYS A 82 5.49 -12.52 -5.84
C LYS A 82 6.36 -11.57 -6.66
N LYS A 83 5.75 -10.78 -7.57
CA LYS A 83 6.47 -9.75 -8.34
C LYS A 83 6.91 -8.55 -7.48
N GLY A 84 6.48 -8.46 -6.24
CA GLY A 84 6.88 -7.42 -5.30
C GLY A 84 5.87 -6.28 -5.12
N ILE A 85 4.60 -6.49 -5.45
CA ILE A 85 3.52 -5.56 -5.12
C ILE A 85 2.96 -5.95 -3.74
N PHE A 86 2.76 -4.97 -2.87
CA PHE A 86 2.20 -5.14 -1.52
C PHE A 86 1.05 -4.14 -1.31
N LEU A 87 -0.04 -4.61 -0.74
CA LEU A 87 -1.17 -3.77 -0.34
C LEU A 87 -1.40 -3.90 1.18
N SER A 88 -1.39 -2.76 1.89
CA SER A 88 -1.90 -2.67 3.25
C SER A 88 -3.40 -2.45 3.18
N PHE A 89 -4.18 -3.36 3.75
CA PHE A 89 -5.64 -3.29 3.71
C PHE A 89 -6.18 -2.26 4.72
N GLN A 90 -7.27 -1.60 4.36
CA GLN A 90 -7.98 -0.71 5.30
C GLN A 90 -8.41 -1.48 6.57
N ASN A 91 -8.92 -2.70 6.42
CA ASN A 91 -9.33 -3.58 7.51
C ASN A 91 -8.65 -4.94 7.41
N PRO A 92 -7.48 -5.14 8.08
CA PRO A 92 -6.79 -6.42 8.08
C PRO A 92 -7.64 -7.53 8.72
N ILE A 93 -7.76 -8.66 8.00
CA ILE A 93 -8.55 -9.80 8.46
C ILE A 93 -7.82 -10.60 9.54
N GLU A 94 -8.59 -11.34 10.35
CA GLU A 94 -8.11 -12.29 11.34
C GLU A 94 -7.97 -13.67 10.70
N ILE A 95 -6.83 -14.34 10.90
CA ILE A 95 -6.60 -15.70 10.38
C ILE A 95 -6.23 -16.62 11.54
N PRO A 96 -7.22 -17.32 12.14
CA PRO A 96 -6.97 -18.29 13.20
C PRO A 96 -6.16 -19.48 12.70
N GLY A 97 -5.29 -20.02 13.55
CA GLY A 97 -4.54 -21.25 13.29
C GLY A 97 -3.21 -21.06 12.57
N ILE A 98 -2.82 -19.80 12.25
CA ILE A 98 -1.49 -19.50 11.73
C ILE A 98 -0.88 -18.34 12.52
N THR A 99 0.31 -18.54 13.08
CA THR A 99 1.00 -17.47 13.82
C THR A 99 1.56 -16.40 12.89
N VAL A 100 1.73 -15.17 13.40
CA VAL A 100 2.36 -14.06 12.66
C VAL A 100 3.70 -14.47 12.08
N SER A 101 4.55 -15.12 12.88
CA SER A 101 5.87 -15.62 12.44
C SER A 101 5.74 -16.65 11.31
N ALA A 102 4.86 -17.64 11.45
CA ALA A 102 4.66 -18.69 10.45
C ALA A 102 4.10 -18.11 9.12
N PHE A 103 3.15 -17.18 9.21
CA PHE A 103 2.58 -16.51 8.05
C PHE A 103 3.63 -15.73 7.27
N ILE A 104 4.38 -14.84 7.96
CA ILE A 104 5.42 -13.99 7.32
C ILE A 104 6.50 -14.88 6.71
N ARG A 105 6.96 -15.93 7.40
CA ARG A 105 7.95 -16.86 6.85
C ARG A 105 7.46 -17.53 5.58
N SER A 106 6.22 -18.02 5.58
CA SER A 106 5.61 -18.65 4.41
C SER A 106 5.49 -17.68 3.23
N ALA A 107 5.15 -16.43 3.50
CA ALA A 107 5.05 -15.38 2.48
C ALA A 107 6.43 -15.03 1.88
N VAL A 108 7.49 -14.93 2.72
CA VAL A 108 8.87 -14.72 2.26
C VAL A 108 9.35 -15.90 1.41
N GLU A 109 9.07 -17.13 1.83
CA GLU A 109 9.41 -18.35 1.07
C GLU A 109 8.67 -18.40 -0.28
N ALA A 110 7.38 -18.06 -0.30
CA ALA A 110 6.58 -17.99 -1.52
C ALA A 110 7.08 -16.93 -2.50
N LYS A 111 7.47 -15.75 -2.01
CA LYS A 111 8.03 -14.66 -2.83
C LYS A 111 9.39 -15.00 -3.39
N THR A 112 10.27 -15.57 -2.58
CA THR A 112 11.67 -15.82 -2.97
C THR A 112 11.91 -17.16 -3.67
N GLY A 113 10.96 -18.10 -3.56
CA GLY A 113 11.10 -19.48 -4.03
C GLY A 113 12.14 -20.28 -3.24
N LYS A 114 12.61 -19.77 -2.10
CA LYS A 114 13.68 -20.37 -1.30
C LYS A 114 13.25 -20.55 0.15
N ARG A 115 13.68 -21.65 0.76
CA ARG A 115 13.50 -21.83 2.21
C ARG A 115 14.31 -20.83 2.99
N VAL A 116 13.68 -20.21 3.96
CA VAL A 116 14.30 -19.21 4.84
C VAL A 116 15.01 -19.91 6.02
N ARG A 117 16.22 -19.50 6.32
CA ARG A 117 16.97 -20.01 7.47
C ARG A 117 16.33 -19.50 8.75
N PHE A 118 15.91 -20.41 9.62
CA PHE A 118 15.14 -20.08 10.82
C PHE A 118 15.80 -19.02 11.71
N PHE A 119 17.08 -19.15 12.03
CA PHE A 119 17.78 -18.22 12.94
C PHE A 119 17.93 -16.82 12.35
N SER A 120 18.24 -16.67 11.06
CA SER A 120 18.34 -15.36 10.42
C SER A 120 16.98 -14.68 10.32
N PHE A 121 15.94 -15.43 9.97
CA PHE A 121 14.58 -14.95 9.91
C PHE A 121 14.09 -14.48 11.29
N LYS A 122 14.29 -15.30 12.32
CA LYS A 122 13.88 -14.96 13.70
C LYS A 122 14.54 -13.67 14.17
N LYS A 123 15.85 -13.54 13.95
CA LYS A 123 16.61 -12.33 14.32
C LYS A 123 16.06 -11.10 13.61
N GLU A 124 15.86 -11.16 12.30
CA GLU A 124 15.30 -10.05 11.51
C GLU A 124 13.89 -9.69 11.97
N LEU A 125 13.03 -10.69 12.21
CA LEU A 125 11.68 -10.49 12.72
C LEU A 125 11.69 -9.75 14.07
N GLU A 126 12.54 -10.18 15.01
CA GLU A 126 12.67 -9.55 16.33
C GLU A 126 13.17 -8.08 16.21
N GLU A 127 14.16 -7.81 15.34
CA GLU A 127 14.65 -6.45 15.07
C GLU A 127 13.54 -5.54 14.51
N LYS A 128 12.71 -6.05 13.59
CA LYS A 128 11.59 -5.27 13.03
C LYS A 128 10.43 -5.10 14.01
N MET A 129 10.18 -6.09 14.87
CA MET A 129 9.20 -5.98 15.95
C MET A 129 9.62 -4.92 16.98
N GLU A 130 10.90 -4.87 17.35
CA GLU A 130 11.44 -3.83 18.24
C GLU A 130 11.26 -2.43 17.64
N LEU A 131 11.58 -2.24 16.36
CA LEU A 131 11.36 -0.98 15.64
C LEU A 131 9.89 -0.52 15.71
N LEU A 132 8.96 -1.46 15.60
CA LEU A 132 7.51 -1.19 15.65
C LEU A 132 6.94 -1.18 17.08
N GLN A 133 7.80 -1.28 18.10
CA GLN A 133 7.39 -1.35 19.51
C GLN A 133 6.32 -2.43 19.73
N MET A 134 6.56 -3.61 19.17
CA MET A 134 5.70 -4.78 19.32
C MET A 134 6.31 -5.74 20.34
N ASP A 135 5.48 -6.27 21.24
CA ASP A 135 5.92 -7.31 22.17
C ASP A 135 6.32 -8.57 21.39
N PRO A 136 7.49 -9.18 21.65
CA PRO A 136 7.95 -10.38 20.94
C PRO A 136 6.96 -11.55 20.97
N SER A 137 6.08 -11.64 21.98
CA SER A 137 5.05 -12.68 22.06
C SER A 137 4.04 -12.63 20.91
N TYR A 138 3.89 -11.49 20.22
CA TYR A 138 3.00 -11.39 19.06
C TYR A 138 3.45 -12.26 17.90
N ALA A 139 4.74 -12.58 17.79
CA ALA A 139 5.23 -13.51 16.76
C ALA A 139 4.55 -14.88 16.80
N GLU A 140 4.16 -15.32 18.00
CA GLU A 140 3.56 -16.64 18.26
C GLU A 140 2.02 -16.57 18.41
N ARG A 141 1.41 -15.40 18.29
CA ARG A 141 -0.04 -15.25 18.27
C ARG A 141 -0.59 -15.49 16.85
N ASP A 142 -1.82 -15.96 16.78
CA ASP A 142 -2.55 -16.07 15.52
C ASP A 142 -2.70 -14.70 14.85
N LEU A 143 -2.54 -14.68 13.53
CA LEU A 143 -2.48 -13.44 12.73
C LEU A 143 -3.74 -12.60 12.95
N ASN A 144 -3.56 -11.43 13.54
CA ASN A 144 -4.57 -10.41 13.84
C ASN A 144 -5.70 -10.82 14.79
N VAL A 145 -5.72 -12.06 15.30
CA VAL A 145 -6.81 -12.54 16.18
C VAL A 145 -6.76 -11.83 17.52
N GLY A 146 -7.87 -11.16 17.86
CA GLY A 146 -8.00 -10.42 19.11
C GLY A 146 -7.10 -9.18 19.23
N CYS A 147 -6.52 -8.73 18.11
CA CYS A 147 -5.69 -7.53 18.05
C CYS A 147 -6.53 -6.26 17.93
N SER A 148 -6.10 -5.19 18.58
CA SER A 148 -6.60 -3.83 18.34
C SER A 148 -6.28 -3.34 16.92
N GLY A 149 -6.94 -2.27 16.46
CA GLY A 149 -6.65 -1.67 15.15
C GLY A 149 -5.17 -1.29 14.98
N GLY A 150 -4.58 -0.69 16.01
CA GLY A 150 -3.15 -0.32 16.01
C GLY A 150 -2.21 -1.53 15.90
N GLU A 151 -2.51 -2.60 16.63
CA GLU A 151 -1.73 -3.84 16.57
C GLU A 151 -1.83 -4.52 15.18
N LYS A 152 -3.01 -4.55 14.59
CA LYS A 152 -3.23 -5.05 13.22
C LYS A 152 -2.41 -4.26 12.20
N LYS A 153 -2.40 -2.93 12.30
CA LYS A 153 -1.61 -2.06 11.42
C LYS A 153 -0.10 -2.24 11.62
N LYS A 154 0.37 -2.33 12.86
CA LYS A 154 1.78 -2.67 13.13
C LYS A 154 2.16 -4.01 12.51
N THR A 155 1.28 -5.02 12.58
CA THR A 155 1.51 -6.34 11.96
C THR A 155 1.58 -6.26 10.43
N GLU A 156 0.79 -5.40 9.78
CA GLU A 156 0.91 -5.15 8.33
C GLU A 156 2.23 -4.48 7.97
N ILE A 157 2.65 -3.46 8.74
CA ILE A 157 3.95 -2.82 8.51
C ILE A 157 5.11 -3.80 8.76
N LEU A 158 4.99 -4.69 9.76
CA LEU A 158 5.94 -5.77 9.98
C LEU A 158 6.06 -6.68 8.75
N GLN A 159 4.92 -7.08 8.15
CA GLN A 159 4.90 -7.86 6.92
C GLN A 159 5.59 -7.10 5.77
N MET A 160 5.29 -5.83 5.58
CA MET A 160 5.95 -4.98 4.58
C MET A 160 7.47 -4.94 4.76
N LEU A 161 7.93 -4.74 6.00
CA LEU A 161 9.36 -4.69 6.33
C LEU A 161 10.07 -6.02 6.04
N MET A 162 9.42 -7.15 6.36
CA MET A 162 9.98 -8.50 6.15
C MET A 162 9.92 -8.98 4.69
N LEU A 163 8.93 -8.53 3.94
CA LEU A 163 8.73 -8.92 2.54
C LEU A 163 9.57 -8.09 1.56
N HIS A 164 10.04 -6.90 1.95
CA HIS A 164 10.78 -5.98 1.08
C HIS A 164 10.14 -5.84 -0.31
N PRO A 165 8.87 -5.41 -0.41
CA PRO A 165 8.21 -5.22 -1.71
C PRO A 165 8.87 -4.09 -2.49
N GLU A 166 8.66 -4.04 -3.80
CA GLU A 166 9.19 -2.97 -4.66
C GLU A 166 8.16 -1.87 -4.89
N LEU A 167 6.87 -2.22 -4.85
CA LEU A 167 5.76 -1.28 -4.83
C LEU A 167 4.89 -1.56 -3.61
N VAL A 168 4.72 -0.57 -2.76
CA VAL A 168 3.84 -0.62 -1.59
C VAL A 168 2.65 0.30 -1.82
N ILE A 169 1.46 -0.23 -1.65
CA ILE A 169 0.21 0.52 -1.65
C ILE A 169 -0.30 0.56 -0.21
N LEU A 170 -0.36 1.75 0.37
CA LEU A 170 -0.86 1.99 1.72
C LEU A 170 -2.25 2.61 1.64
N ASP A 171 -3.30 1.86 1.99
CA ASP A 171 -4.68 2.33 1.92
C ASP A 171 -5.19 2.68 3.32
N GLU A 172 -5.30 3.99 3.58
CA GLU A 172 -5.77 4.57 4.86
C GLU A 172 -5.13 3.92 6.10
N THR A 173 -3.82 3.69 6.04
CA THR A 173 -3.07 2.93 7.05
C THR A 173 -3.05 3.62 8.42
N ASP A 174 -3.33 4.90 8.49
CA ASP A 174 -3.43 5.73 9.69
C ASP A 174 -4.86 5.93 10.21
N SER A 175 -5.87 5.43 9.50
CA SER A 175 -7.28 5.58 9.88
C SER A 175 -7.60 4.82 11.17
N GLY A 176 -8.25 5.51 12.12
CA GLY A 176 -8.67 4.91 13.39
C GLY A 176 -7.53 4.59 14.38
N LEU A 177 -6.32 5.06 14.12
CA LEU A 177 -5.17 4.89 15.02
C LEU A 177 -5.07 6.03 16.02
N ASP A 178 -4.60 5.72 17.23
CA ASP A 178 -4.15 6.74 18.18
C ASP A 178 -2.81 7.37 17.74
N VAL A 179 -2.42 8.46 18.40
CA VAL A 179 -1.23 9.24 18.03
C VAL A 179 0.06 8.43 18.09
N ASP A 180 0.19 7.53 19.08
CA ASP A 180 1.40 6.73 19.27
C ASP A 180 1.49 5.62 18.20
N ALA A 181 0.37 5.00 17.86
CA ALA A 181 0.30 4.02 16.78
C ALA A 181 0.63 4.65 15.42
N VAL A 182 0.07 5.84 15.10
CA VAL A 182 0.41 6.59 13.88
C VAL A 182 1.91 6.87 13.81
N LYS A 183 2.50 7.34 14.90
CA LYS A 183 3.95 7.62 14.96
C LYS A 183 4.79 6.37 14.71
N THR A 184 4.42 5.24 15.32
CA THR A 184 5.14 3.96 15.15
C THR A 184 5.02 3.44 13.71
N VAL A 185 3.83 3.49 13.13
CA VAL A 185 3.57 3.11 11.72
C VAL A 185 4.38 4.00 10.78
N SER A 186 4.35 5.32 10.97
CA SER A 186 5.13 6.29 10.17
C SER A 186 6.62 6.01 10.25
N GLN A 187 7.15 5.67 11.45
CA GLN A 187 8.54 5.29 11.61
C GLN A 187 8.89 4.01 10.85
N GLY A 188 8.01 3.00 10.86
CA GLY A 188 8.18 1.77 10.08
C GLY A 188 8.24 2.03 8.57
N ILE A 189 7.36 2.92 8.06
CA ILE A 189 7.37 3.32 6.65
C ILE A 189 8.65 4.09 6.30
N ALA A 190 9.09 4.98 7.18
CA ALA A 190 10.34 5.73 7.00
C ALA A 190 11.57 4.80 7.00
N ASP A 191 11.61 3.76 7.86
CA ASP A 191 12.66 2.74 7.87
C ASP A 191 12.66 1.91 6.57
N TYR A 192 11.49 1.51 6.12
CA TYR A 192 11.34 0.85 4.82
C TYR A 192 11.96 1.70 3.69
N ARG A 193 11.63 2.99 3.63
CA ARG A 193 12.19 3.92 2.63
C ARG A 193 13.71 4.09 2.71
N LYS A 194 14.28 4.03 3.89
CA LYS A 194 15.75 4.11 4.10
C LYS A 194 16.46 2.83 3.71
N SER A 195 15.85 1.68 4.00
CA SER A 195 16.45 0.35 3.81
C SER A 195 16.18 -0.26 2.45
N SER A 196 15.14 0.17 1.75
CA SER A 196 14.76 -0.30 0.42
C SER A 196 14.62 0.85 -0.56
N LYS A 197 14.74 0.55 -1.85
CA LYS A 197 14.44 1.48 -2.95
C LYS A 197 13.01 1.29 -3.49
N GLY A 198 12.12 0.73 -2.68
CA GLY A 198 10.74 0.51 -3.09
C GLY A 198 9.95 1.81 -3.21
N SER A 199 9.00 1.84 -4.13
CA SER A 199 8.10 2.98 -4.34
C SER A 199 6.86 2.87 -3.49
N LEU A 200 6.26 4.00 -3.14
CA LEU A 200 5.03 4.06 -2.34
C LEU A 200 3.90 4.73 -3.12
N LEU A 201 2.71 4.14 -3.05
CA LEU A 201 1.44 4.80 -3.37
C LEU A 201 0.64 4.87 -2.06
N ILE A 202 0.52 6.05 -1.49
CA ILE A 202 -0.14 6.28 -0.20
C ILE A 202 -1.52 6.90 -0.44
N ILE A 203 -2.57 6.18 -0.10
CA ILE A 203 -3.94 6.65 -0.09
C ILE A 203 -4.25 7.10 1.33
N THR A 204 -4.43 8.40 1.54
CA THR A 204 -4.69 8.95 2.88
C THR A 204 -5.44 10.28 2.82
N HIS A 205 -6.12 10.57 3.92
CA HIS A 205 -6.72 11.88 4.22
C HIS A 205 -5.93 12.64 5.28
N SER A 206 -4.87 12.04 5.85
CA SER A 206 -4.10 12.58 6.95
C SER A 206 -2.67 12.91 6.52
N THR A 207 -2.18 14.05 6.95
CA THR A 207 -0.78 14.46 6.71
C THR A 207 0.20 13.81 7.67
N LYS A 208 -0.26 13.30 8.82
CA LYS A 208 0.63 12.78 9.87
C LYS A 208 1.54 11.64 9.40
N ILE A 209 1.01 10.74 8.57
CA ILE A 209 1.79 9.64 8.02
C ILE A 209 2.84 10.12 7.01
N LEU A 210 2.66 11.29 6.44
CA LEU A 210 3.52 11.89 5.41
C LEU A 210 4.67 12.73 5.99
N GLU A 211 4.59 13.17 7.26
CA GLU A 211 5.54 14.10 7.87
C GLU A 211 7.01 13.63 7.81
N SER A 212 7.25 12.32 7.79
CA SER A 212 8.59 11.73 7.73
C SER A 212 9.03 11.32 6.32
N LEU A 213 8.23 11.63 5.29
CA LEU A 213 8.44 11.20 3.92
C LEU A 213 8.65 12.41 2.99
N HIS A 214 9.56 12.24 2.02
CA HIS A 214 9.58 13.13 0.86
C HIS A 214 8.55 12.64 -0.14
N VAL A 215 7.57 13.47 -0.47
CA VAL A 215 6.51 13.17 -1.45
C VAL A 215 6.93 13.74 -2.80
N ASP A 216 7.04 12.87 -3.81
CA ASP A 216 7.43 13.26 -5.17
C ASP A 216 6.23 13.79 -5.96
N LYS A 217 5.06 13.14 -5.84
CA LYS A 217 3.83 13.56 -6.52
C LYS A 217 2.60 13.37 -5.65
N THR A 218 1.66 14.29 -5.80
CA THR A 218 0.33 14.23 -5.19
C THR A 218 -0.73 14.22 -6.28
N HIS A 219 -1.70 13.32 -6.15
CA HIS A 219 -2.80 13.16 -7.09
C HIS A 219 -4.13 13.40 -6.38
N ILE A 220 -5.02 14.15 -7.02
CA ILE A 220 -6.39 14.35 -6.54
C ILE A 220 -7.33 13.51 -7.38
N MET A 221 -8.07 12.61 -6.72
CA MET A 221 -9.06 11.75 -7.33
C MET A 221 -10.47 12.20 -6.98
N VAL A 222 -11.29 12.43 -8.00
CA VAL A 222 -12.71 12.78 -7.87
C VAL A 222 -13.49 11.98 -8.91
N ASN A 223 -14.63 11.42 -8.51
CA ASN A 223 -15.54 10.69 -9.42
C ASN A 223 -14.80 9.67 -10.32
N GLY A 224 -13.92 8.85 -9.73
CA GLY A 224 -13.21 7.80 -10.46
C GLY A 224 -12.14 8.28 -11.45
N LYS A 225 -11.71 9.55 -11.38
CA LYS A 225 -10.68 10.13 -12.25
C LYS A 225 -9.61 10.86 -11.43
N ILE A 226 -8.38 10.85 -11.91
CA ILE A 226 -7.34 11.75 -11.42
C ILE A 226 -7.53 13.10 -12.12
N VAL A 227 -8.00 14.11 -11.36
CA VAL A 227 -8.34 15.44 -11.91
C VAL A 227 -7.18 16.42 -11.81
N LYS A 228 -6.24 16.20 -10.89
CA LYS A 228 -5.03 17.02 -10.75
C LYS A 228 -3.86 16.19 -10.26
N THR A 229 -2.68 16.50 -10.77
CA THR A 229 -1.40 15.99 -10.28
C THR A 229 -0.48 17.18 -10.04
N GLY A 230 0.19 17.18 -8.88
CA GLY A 230 1.14 18.22 -8.46
C GLY A 230 2.23 17.64 -7.57
N ASP A 231 3.03 18.51 -6.99
CA ASP A 231 4.02 18.18 -5.97
C ASP A 231 3.40 18.12 -4.55
N SER A 232 4.23 18.10 -3.52
CA SER A 232 3.78 18.05 -2.12
C SER A 232 2.98 19.28 -1.68
N SER A 233 3.11 20.44 -2.34
CA SER A 233 2.34 21.66 -2.00
C SER A 233 0.84 21.46 -2.20
N LEU A 234 0.44 20.53 -3.05
CA LEU A 234 -0.95 20.18 -3.27
C LEU A 234 -1.61 19.56 -2.02
N ILE A 235 -0.82 18.93 -1.14
CA ILE A 235 -1.30 18.40 0.14
C ILE A 235 -1.71 19.57 1.06
N ASP A 236 -0.87 20.61 1.13
CA ASP A 236 -1.16 21.79 1.95
C ASP A 236 -2.39 22.54 1.42
N GLU A 237 -2.50 22.68 0.09
CA GLU A 237 -3.67 23.27 -0.56
C GLU A 237 -4.97 22.54 -0.18
N ILE A 238 -4.96 21.20 -0.18
CA ILE A 238 -6.13 20.40 0.21
C ILE A 238 -6.45 20.52 1.71
N ASN A 239 -5.42 20.57 2.56
CA ASN A 239 -5.65 20.74 4.00
C ASN A 239 -6.28 22.10 4.35
N GLU A 240 -5.92 23.14 3.63
CA GLU A 240 -6.45 24.49 3.86
C GLU A 240 -7.84 24.68 3.23
N ASN A 241 -8.05 24.19 2.01
CA ASN A 241 -9.21 24.54 1.19
C ASN A 241 -10.20 23.38 0.97
N GLY A 242 -9.83 22.14 1.36
CA GLY A 242 -10.61 20.95 1.08
C GLY A 242 -10.65 20.58 -0.41
N PHE A 243 -11.61 19.73 -0.79
CA PHE A 243 -11.74 19.22 -2.16
C PHE A 243 -12.75 20.00 -3.02
N SER A 244 -13.45 21.00 -2.45
CA SER A 244 -14.59 21.65 -3.11
C SER A 244 -14.26 22.25 -4.49
N ALA A 245 -13.03 22.75 -4.67
CA ALA A 245 -12.57 23.30 -5.95
C ALA A 245 -12.43 22.24 -7.06
N TYR A 246 -12.35 20.95 -6.70
CA TYR A 246 -12.15 19.84 -7.62
C TYR A 246 -13.41 19.00 -7.88
N GLU A 247 -14.46 19.15 -7.05
CA GLU A 247 -15.72 18.39 -7.20
C GLU A 247 -16.55 18.84 -8.40
N THR A 248 -16.25 20.01 -8.95
CA THR A 248 -16.94 20.60 -10.12
C THR A 248 -16.24 20.29 -11.46
N LEU A 249 -15.12 19.59 -11.42
CA LEU A 249 -14.36 19.17 -12.59
C LEU A 249 -14.77 17.75 -13.03
#